data_b9403bd4522601adbc0330c36604f435
#
_entry.id   b9403bd4522601adbc0330c36604f435
#
_cell.length_a   1.000
_cell.length_b   1.000
_cell.length_c   1.000
_cell.angle_alpha   90.00
_cell.angle_beta   90.00
_cell.angle_gamma   90.00
#
_symmetry.space_group_name_H-M   'P 1'
#
loop_
_entity.id
_entity.type
_entity.pdbx_description
1 polymer ?
#
loop_
_entity_poly.entity_id
_entity_poly.type
_entity_poly.pdbx_seq_one_letter_code
_entity_poly.pdbx_strand_id
1 'polypeptide(L)'
;MNRRDAVRLTAAGTLGLSLPAEAPGPRAAAPPGHRAAEPPSRLRQSVCRWPFGDLPDAEFFPLVQRLGFGAVDLLTEKEWPIARDHGLICSMGTPTERRDFIRRGLNDRAHHPLLVAELERALTEAPGFGVPNVISMVGNREGRDEAAGLEACVEALDRVKGLAERQGVTICLELLNSKVDHADFMMDRMAFGLRLMYAVNSPRVRLLYDIYHMQIMEGDVIRTIRDHGHWIGHYHTAGNPGRHELDPTQELNYAAIATAIADTGFAGWLAHEFIPTRAPEAGLRDAQRICGA
;
A
#
# COMPACT_ATOMS: atom_id res chain seq x y z
N MET A 1 48.91 -15.89 33.65
CA MET A 1 48.62 -16.12 35.07
C MET A 1 47.28 -16.77 35.20
N ASN A 2 47.30 -18.07 35.58
CA ASN A 2 46.12 -18.93 35.81
C ASN A 2 45.42 -18.56 37.11
N ARG A 3 44.12 -18.60 37.16
CA ARG A 3 43.38 -18.99 38.38
C ARG A 3 42.06 -19.69 38.01
N ARG A 4 42.12 -21.02 38.01
CA ARG A 4 41.01 -21.88 38.36
C ARG A 4 41.00 -21.98 39.89
N ASP A 5 39.87 -21.87 40.53
CA ASP A 5 39.63 -22.50 41.84
C ASP A 5 38.16 -22.91 41.94
N ALA A 6 38.03 -24.17 42.28
CA ALA A 6 36.82 -24.91 42.47
C ALA A 6 36.24 -24.67 43.87
N VAL A 7 34.90 -24.61 43.96
CA VAL A 7 34.22 -24.79 45.25
C VAL A 7 33.33 -26.04 45.13
N ARG A 8 33.76 -27.06 45.92
CA ARG A 8 32.93 -28.25 46.25
C ARG A 8 32.01 -27.86 47.40
N LEU A 9 30.72 -28.15 47.28
CA LEU A 9 29.87 -28.26 48.48
C LEU A 9 29.14 -29.60 48.46
N THR A 10 29.16 -30.21 49.63
CA THR A 10 28.75 -31.55 50.02
C THR A 10 27.25 -31.74 49.99
N ALA A 11 26.84 -32.96 49.60
CA ALA A 11 25.51 -33.50 49.70
C ALA A 11 25.14 -33.83 51.16
N ALA A 12 23.95 -33.45 51.60
CA ALA A 12 23.26 -34.02 52.73
C ALA A 12 21.93 -34.62 52.22
N GLY A 13 21.79 -35.94 52.37
CA GLY A 13 20.61 -36.67 51.95
C GLY A 13 19.45 -36.52 52.94
N THR A 14 18.26 -36.37 52.38
CA THR A 14 17.01 -36.60 53.13
C THR A 14 16.19 -37.67 52.35
N LEU A 15 15.90 -38.78 53.00
CA LEU A 15 14.96 -39.78 52.56
C LEU A 15 13.54 -39.20 52.57
N GLY A 16 12.91 -39.07 51.43
CA GLY A 16 11.51 -38.74 51.27
C GLY A 16 10.72 -39.92 50.72
N LEU A 17 9.74 -40.40 51.48
CA LEU A 17 8.80 -41.42 51.08
C LEU A 17 8.03 -41.02 49.82
N SER A 18 8.10 -41.86 48.82
CA SER A 18 7.30 -41.70 47.58
C SER A 18 5.88 -42.29 47.78
N LEU A 19 4.87 -41.43 47.66
CA LEU A 19 3.50 -41.83 47.46
C LEU A 19 3.24 -42.07 45.96
N PRO A 20 2.41 -43.05 45.56
CA PRO A 20 2.14 -43.30 44.18
C PRO A 20 1.31 -42.15 43.56
N ALA A 21 1.74 -41.65 42.41
CA ALA A 21 1.00 -40.67 41.63
C ALA A 21 -0.23 -41.33 40.99
N GLU A 22 -1.41 -40.79 41.28
CA GLU A 22 -2.64 -41.11 40.55
C GLU A 22 -2.52 -40.68 39.09
N ALA A 23 -2.90 -41.58 38.17
CA ALA A 23 -2.96 -41.27 36.73
C ALA A 23 -4.04 -40.23 36.46
N PRO A 24 -3.78 -39.20 35.62
CA PRO A 24 -4.78 -38.22 35.26
C PRO A 24 -5.87 -38.86 34.41
N GLY A 25 -7.13 -38.76 34.87
CA GLY A 25 -8.32 -39.16 34.13
C GLY A 25 -8.48 -38.40 32.79
N PRO A 26 -9.31 -38.89 31.86
CA PRO A 26 -9.46 -38.26 30.54
C PRO A 26 -9.97 -36.83 30.66
N ARG A 27 -9.15 -35.91 30.17
CA ARG A 27 -9.48 -34.47 30.09
C ARG A 27 -10.63 -34.29 29.10
N ALA A 28 -11.79 -33.84 29.57
CA ALA A 28 -12.89 -33.43 28.69
C ALA A 28 -12.41 -32.39 27.64
N ALA A 29 -12.74 -32.65 26.38
CA ALA A 29 -12.44 -31.73 25.30
C ALA A 29 -13.11 -30.36 25.60
N ALA A 30 -12.33 -29.29 25.58
CA ALA A 30 -12.85 -27.96 25.69
C ALA A 30 -13.82 -27.69 24.54
N PRO A 31 -14.94 -26.98 24.76
CA PRO A 31 -15.83 -26.57 23.67
C PRO A 31 -15.08 -25.74 22.65
N PRO A 32 -15.46 -25.77 21.35
CA PRO A 32 -14.82 -24.96 20.33
C PRO A 32 -14.92 -23.48 20.75
N GLY A 33 -13.75 -22.90 21.05
CA GLY A 33 -13.66 -21.51 21.49
C GLY A 33 -14.27 -20.61 20.43
N HIS A 34 -15.18 -19.74 20.84
CA HIS A 34 -15.55 -18.56 20.04
C HIS A 34 -14.25 -17.83 19.71
N ARG A 35 -13.91 -17.81 18.42
CA ARG A 35 -12.82 -16.94 17.92
C ARG A 35 -13.23 -15.53 18.33
N ALA A 36 -12.51 -14.93 19.26
CA ALA A 36 -12.71 -13.54 19.60
C ALA A 36 -12.71 -12.73 18.29
N ALA A 37 -13.69 -11.86 18.11
CA ALA A 37 -13.73 -10.97 16.97
C ALA A 37 -12.41 -10.19 16.95
N GLU A 38 -11.67 -10.25 15.85
CA GLU A 38 -10.46 -9.47 15.70
C GLU A 38 -10.81 -7.99 15.89
N PRO A 39 -9.97 -7.20 16.59
CA PRO A 39 -10.22 -5.78 16.74
C PRO A 39 -10.31 -5.13 15.34
N PRO A 40 -11.14 -4.10 15.17
CA PRO A 40 -11.27 -3.43 13.89
C PRO A 40 -9.91 -2.90 13.45
N SER A 41 -9.58 -3.10 12.17
CA SER A 41 -8.33 -2.60 11.58
C SER A 41 -8.20 -1.09 11.77
N ARG A 42 -7.02 -0.63 12.17
CA ARG A 42 -6.67 0.78 12.29
C ARG A 42 -6.49 1.45 10.92
N LEU A 43 -6.31 0.66 9.87
CA LEU A 43 -6.13 1.11 8.49
C LEU A 43 -7.33 0.76 7.62
N ARG A 44 -7.75 1.69 6.80
CA ARG A 44 -8.71 1.41 5.74
C ARG A 44 -7.98 0.69 4.60
N GLN A 45 -8.49 -0.47 4.19
CA GLN A 45 -7.86 -1.31 3.18
C GLN A 45 -8.72 -1.37 1.92
N SER A 46 -8.08 -1.36 0.75
CA SER A 46 -8.69 -1.49 -0.58
C SER A 46 -7.95 -2.52 -1.43
N VAL A 47 -8.48 -2.82 -2.61
CA VAL A 47 -7.93 -3.82 -3.54
C VAL A 47 -7.78 -3.17 -4.91
N CYS A 48 -6.59 -3.22 -5.51
CA CYS A 48 -6.37 -2.79 -6.89
C CYS A 48 -7.07 -3.74 -7.87
N ARG A 49 -7.77 -3.17 -8.85
CA ARG A 49 -8.55 -3.95 -9.83
C ARG A 49 -7.68 -4.72 -10.82
N TRP A 50 -6.63 -4.10 -11.32
CA TRP A 50 -5.86 -4.62 -12.45
C TRP A 50 -5.16 -5.97 -12.20
N PRO A 51 -4.66 -6.32 -10.98
CA PRO A 51 -4.02 -7.63 -10.76
C PRO A 51 -5.00 -8.80 -10.85
N PHE A 52 -6.29 -8.51 -10.76
CA PHE A 52 -7.38 -9.48 -10.81
C PHE A 52 -8.16 -9.41 -12.13
N GLY A 53 -7.50 -8.93 -13.20
CA GLY A 53 -8.12 -8.71 -14.52
C GLY A 53 -8.78 -9.94 -15.14
N ASP A 54 -8.33 -11.15 -14.77
CA ASP A 54 -8.93 -12.41 -15.23
C ASP A 54 -10.31 -12.70 -14.58
N LEU A 55 -10.65 -12.03 -13.46
CA LEU A 55 -11.97 -12.12 -12.86
C LEU A 55 -12.92 -11.11 -13.51
N PRO A 56 -14.10 -11.55 -14.00
CA PRO A 56 -15.14 -10.62 -14.44
C PRO A 56 -15.61 -9.70 -13.32
N ASP A 57 -16.06 -8.49 -13.64
CA ASP A 57 -16.57 -7.54 -12.64
C ASP A 57 -17.70 -8.14 -11.79
N ALA A 58 -18.59 -8.94 -12.39
CA ALA A 58 -19.66 -9.65 -11.69
C ALA A 58 -19.19 -10.64 -10.60
N GLU A 59 -17.90 -11.03 -10.62
CA GLU A 59 -17.29 -11.89 -9.61
C GLU A 59 -16.38 -11.09 -8.69
N PHE A 60 -15.61 -10.16 -9.23
CA PHE A 60 -14.61 -9.39 -8.49
C PHE A 60 -15.25 -8.44 -7.44
N PHE A 61 -16.18 -7.57 -7.85
CA PHE A 61 -16.76 -6.62 -6.89
C PHE A 61 -17.54 -7.30 -5.75
N PRO A 62 -18.37 -8.34 -5.98
CA PRO A 62 -18.97 -9.11 -4.90
C PRO A 62 -17.95 -9.83 -4.01
N LEU A 63 -16.82 -10.30 -4.56
CA LEU A 63 -15.74 -10.89 -3.77
C LEU A 63 -15.14 -9.86 -2.80
N VAL A 64 -14.76 -8.70 -3.29
CA VAL A 64 -14.17 -7.61 -2.49
C VAL A 64 -15.12 -7.18 -1.37
N GLN A 65 -16.41 -6.97 -1.70
CA GLN A 65 -17.46 -6.64 -0.74
C GLN A 65 -17.63 -7.72 0.33
N ARG A 66 -17.75 -8.99 -0.08
CA ARG A 66 -17.92 -10.15 0.83
C ARG A 66 -16.73 -10.31 1.78
N LEU A 67 -15.54 -9.94 1.35
CA LEU A 67 -14.33 -9.94 2.18
C LEU A 67 -14.30 -8.77 3.18
N GLY A 68 -15.20 -7.80 3.07
CA GLY A 68 -15.30 -6.66 3.98
C GLY A 68 -14.35 -5.51 3.65
N PHE A 69 -13.78 -5.46 2.44
CA PHE A 69 -13.08 -4.27 1.98
C PHE A 69 -14.08 -3.13 1.71
N GLY A 70 -13.70 -1.90 2.02
CA GLY A 70 -14.54 -0.72 1.80
C GLY A 70 -14.37 -0.07 0.43
N ALA A 71 -13.34 -0.47 -0.34
CA ALA A 71 -12.99 0.20 -1.57
C ALA A 71 -12.27 -0.70 -2.58
N VAL A 72 -12.32 -0.30 -3.85
CA VAL A 72 -11.50 -0.81 -4.95
C VAL A 72 -10.60 0.31 -5.45
N ASP A 73 -9.39 -0.03 -5.81
CA ASP A 73 -8.33 0.91 -6.21
C ASP A 73 -8.07 0.87 -7.72
N LEU A 74 -7.56 1.99 -8.26
CA LEU A 74 -7.16 2.15 -9.66
C LEU A 74 -8.31 1.89 -10.65
N LEU A 75 -9.50 2.43 -10.34
CA LEU A 75 -10.64 2.40 -11.24
C LEU A 75 -10.68 3.65 -12.13
N THR A 76 -11.09 3.44 -13.39
CA THR A 76 -11.43 4.53 -14.31
C THR A 76 -12.79 5.12 -13.99
N GLU A 77 -13.08 6.31 -14.52
CA GLU A 77 -14.37 6.99 -14.36
C GLU A 77 -15.58 6.12 -14.79
N LYS A 78 -15.40 5.21 -15.74
CA LYS A 78 -16.46 4.27 -16.19
C LYS A 78 -16.77 3.19 -15.15
N GLU A 79 -15.80 2.86 -14.31
CA GLU A 79 -15.91 1.81 -13.28
C GLU A 79 -16.37 2.34 -11.93
N TRP A 80 -16.31 3.66 -11.68
CA TRP A 80 -16.77 4.24 -10.41
C TRP A 80 -18.25 3.96 -10.09
N PRO A 81 -19.20 4.04 -11.09
CA PRO A 81 -20.58 3.63 -10.84
C PRO A 81 -20.71 2.16 -10.46
N ILE A 82 -19.90 1.27 -11.08
CA ILE A 82 -19.93 -0.17 -10.78
C ILE A 82 -19.54 -0.42 -9.33
N ALA A 83 -18.42 0.17 -8.86
CA ALA A 83 -18.00 0.06 -7.46
C ALA A 83 -19.10 0.53 -6.50
N ARG A 84 -19.70 1.71 -6.76
CA ARG A 84 -20.78 2.27 -5.96
C ARG A 84 -22.01 1.35 -5.90
N ASP A 85 -22.40 0.72 -7.00
CA ASP A 85 -23.55 -0.17 -7.07
C ASP A 85 -23.34 -1.45 -6.22
N HIS A 86 -22.07 -1.78 -5.93
CA HIS A 86 -21.70 -2.82 -4.97
C HIS A 86 -21.41 -2.31 -3.56
N GLY A 87 -21.75 -1.04 -3.25
CA GLY A 87 -21.50 -0.44 -1.92
C GLY A 87 -20.04 -0.19 -1.62
N LEU A 88 -19.17 -0.14 -2.65
CA LEU A 88 -17.75 0.15 -2.57
C LEU A 88 -17.47 1.55 -3.12
N ILE A 89 -16.38 2.17 -2.68
CA ILE A 89 -15.89 3.41 -3.30
C ILE A 89 -14.66 3.10 -4.16
N CYS A 90 -14.30 4.00 -5.06
CA CYS A 90 -12.99 4.01 -5.68
C CYS A 90 -12.03 4.76 -4.75
N SER A 91 -11.00 4.09 -4.19
CA SER A 91 -10.01 4.72 -3.30
C SER A 91 -8.96 5.55 -4.05
N MET A 92 -8.69 5.18 -5.30
CA MET A 92 -7.79 5.87 -6.23
C MET A 92 -8.35 5.81 -7.64
N GLY A 93 -8.74 6.96 -8.20
CA GLY A 93 -9.19 7.06 -9.58
C GLY A 93 -8.02 7.11 -10.57
N THR A 94 -8.15 6.39 -11.68
CA THR A 94 -7.22 6.48 -12.81
C THR A 94 -7.81 7.40 -13.87
N PRO A 95 -7.16 8.52 -14.23
CA PRO A 95 -7.75 9.54 -15.09
C PRO A 95 -7.79 9.16 -16.57
N THR A 96 -7.28 7.97 -16.93
CA THR A 96 -7.13 7.55 -18.33
C THR A 96 -7.04 6.05 -18.47
N GLU A 97 -7.42 5.53 -19.64
CA GLU A 97 -7.23 4.13 -20.05
C GLU A 97 -6.02 3.95 -20.98
N ARG A 98 -5.18 4.98 -21.14
CA ARG A 98 -4.02 4.93 -22.04
C ARG A 98 -2.97 3.93 -21.55
N ARG A 99 -2.50 3.07 -22.44
CA ARG A 99 -1.46 2.07 -22.16
C ARG A 99 -0.08 2.69 -21.87
N ASP A 100 0.16 3.91 -22.30
CA ASP A 100 1.41 4.64 -22.09
C ASP A 100 1.37 5.58 -20.87
N PHE A 101 0.32 5.50 -20.05
CA PHE A 101 0.07 6.36 -18.89
C PHE A 101 1.27 6.47 -17.95
N ILE A 102 1.95 5.35 -17.65
CA ILE A 102 3.13 5.35 -16.78
C ILE A 102 4.33 6.04 -17.44
N ARG A 103 4.54 5.77 -18.73
CA ARG A 103 5.73 6.27 -19.45
C ARG A 103 5.63 7.75 -19.81
N ARG A 104 4.48 8.20 -20.30
CA ARG A 104 4.21 9.58 -20.72
C ARG A 104 3.60 10.36 -19.58
N GLY A 105 4.46 10.92 -18.73
CA GLY A 105 4.06 11.63 -17.53
C GLY A 105 4.31 13.13 -17.57
N LEU A 106 4.19 13.73 -16.40
CA LEU A 106 4.25 15.19 -16.19
C LEU A 106 5.66 15.77 -16.39
N ASN A 107 6.71 14.97 -16.45
CA ASN A 107 8.09 15.39 -16.65
C ASN A 107 8.39 15.91 -18.08
N ASP A 108 7.40 15.83 -18.98
CA ASP A 108 7.52 16.33 -20.34
C ASP A 108 6.41 17.32 -20.67
N ARG A 109 6.78 18.58 -20.93
CA ARG A 109 5.86 19.66 -21.29
C ARG A 109 5.00 19.34 -22.53
N ALA A 110 5.51 18.52 -23.45
CA ALA A 110 4.75 18.09 -24.63
C ALA A 110 3.49 17.28 -24.26
N HIS A 111 3.49 16.63 -23.12
CA HIS A 111 2.35 15.84 -22.63
C HIS A 111 1.34 16.67 -21.82
N HIS A 112 1.71 17.85 -21.31
CA HIS A 112 0.87 18.65 -20.41
C HIS A 112 -0.53 18.94 -20.94
N PRO A 113 -0.75 19.32 -22.22
CA PRO A 113 -2.11 19.63 -22.69
C PRO A 113 -3.07 18.47 -22.48
N LEU A 114 -2.62 17.24 -22.73
CA LEU A 114 -3.43 16.04 -22.56
C LEU A 114 -3.59 15.68 -21.08
N LEU A 115 -2.46 15.61 -20.33
CA LEU A 115 -2.47 15.13 -18.93
C LEU A 115 -3.20 16.09 -18.00
N VAL A 116 -3.06 17.40 -18.22
CA VAL A 116 -3.80 18.41 -17.46
C VAL A 116 -5.29 18.27 -17.71
N ALA A 117 -5.72 18.11 -18.97
CA ALA A 117 -7.14 17.93 -19.29
C ALA A 117 -7.72 16.63 -18.69
N GLU A 118 -6.96 15.52 -18.70
CA GLU A 118 -7.35 14.25 -18.05
C GLU A 118 -7.51 14.44 -16.54
N LEU A 119 -6.56 15.10 -15.88
CA LEU A 119 -6.63 15.40 -14.44
C LEU A 119 -7.78 16.35 -14.10
N GLU A 120 -7.98 17.44 -14.87
CA GLU A 120 -9.08 18.38 -14.65
C GLU A 120 -10.45 17.67 -14.71
N ARG A 121 -10.65 16.77 -15.69
CA ARG A 121 -11.86 15.98 -15.82
C ARG A 121 -12.04 15.08 -14.61
N ALA A 122 -11.04 14.24 -14.26
CA ALA A 122 -11.15 13.31 -13.15
C ALA A 122 -11.36 14.03 -11.81
N LEU A 123 -10.65 15.14 -11.56
CA LEU A 123 -10.82 15.96 -10.35
C LEU A 123 -12.22 16.59 -10.26
N THR A 124 -12.85 16.91 -11.39
CA THR A 124 -14.19 17.49 -11.44
C THR A 124 -15.26 16.46 -11.15
N GLU A 125 -15.09 15.24 -11.64
CA GLU A 125 -16.09 14.16 -11.52
C GLU A 125 -15.96 13.38 -10.20
N ALA A 126 -14.74 13.23 -9.67
CA ALA A 126 -14.43 12.43 -8.48
C ALA A 126 -15.33 12.70 -7.26
N PRO A 127 -15.66 13.95 -6.90
CA PRO A 127 -16.52 14.21 -5.73
C PRO A 127 -17.92 13.62 -5.87
N GLY A 128 -18.48 13.56 -7.07
CA GLY A 128 -19.82 13.00 -7.34
C GLY A 128 -19.91 11.49 -7.05
N PHE A 129 -18.76 10.80 -6.98
CA PHE A 129 -18.65 9.38 -6.67
C PHE A 129 -17.96 9.11 -5.33
N GLY A 130 -17.58 10.15 -4.59
CA GLY A 130 -16.83 10.01 -3.33
C GLY A 130 -15.40 9.52 -3.50
N VAL A 131 -14.79 9.69 -4.68
CA VAL A 131 -13.41 9.31 -4.98
C VAL A 131 -12.45 10.30 -4.33
N PRO A 132 -11.64 9.89 -3.35
CA PRO A 132 -10.81 10.82 -2.58
C PRO A 132 -9.49 11.18 -3.27
N ASN A 133 -8.99 10.32 -4.15
CA ASN A 133 -7.68 10.45 -4.77
C ASN A 133 -7.73 10.16 -6.27
N VAL A 134 -6.85 10.81 -7.03
CA VAL A 134 -6.60 10.55 -8.45
C VAL A 134 -5.10 10.36 -8.66
N ILE A 135 -4.71 9.28 -9.32
CA ILE A 135 -3.31 8.97 -9.59
C ILE A 135 -2.78 9.81 -10.75
N SER A 136 -1.49 10.16 -10.70
CA SER A 136 -0.75 10.70 -11.84
C SER A 136 0.69 10.20 -11.86
N MET A 137 1.34 10.25 -13.02
CA MET A 137 2.68 9.72 -13.23
C MET A 137 3.66 10.81 -13.62
N VAL A 138 4.88 10.71 -13.07
CA VAL A 138 5.99 11.59 -13.48
C VAL A 138 6.47 11.26 -14.88
N GLY A 139 6.57 9.98 -15.23
CA GLY A 139 6.99 9.52 -16.55
C GLY A 139 8.44 9.05 -16.63
N ASN A 140 8.82 8.52 -17.80
CA ASN A 140 10.19 8.09 -18.08
C ASN A 140 11.11 9.28 -18.33
N ARG A 141 12.41 9.10 -18.03
CA ARG A 141 13.44 10.12 -18.28
C ARG A 141 13.60 10.45 -19.76
N GLU A 142 13.68 9.43 -20.59
CA GLU A 142 13.91 9.57 -22.04
C GLU A 142 15.11 10.51 -22.34
N GLY A 143 16.19 10.36 -21.54
CA GLY A 143 17.38 11.20 -21.62
C GLY A 143 17.22 12.61 -21.02
N ARG A 144 16.09 12.96 -20.46
CA ARG A 144 15.81 14.26 -19.84
C ARG A 144 16.56 14.40 -18.53
N ASP A 145 17.09 15.59 -18.30
CA ASP A 145 17.70 15.98 -17.03
C ASP A 145 16.65 15.96 -15.90
N GLU A 146 17.05 15.51 -14.71
CA GLU A 146 16.15 15.33 -13.57
C GLU A 146 15.60 16.68 -13.07
N ALA A 147 16.39 17.75 -13.07
CA ALA A 147 15.94 19.07 -12.66
C ALA A 147 14.92 19.65 -13.65
N ALA A 148 15.17 19.49 -14.95
CA ALA A 148 14.24 19.91 -16.00
C ALA A 148 12.92 19.11 -15.94
N GLY A 149 12.98 17.81 -15.66
CA GLY A 149 11.80 16.97 -15.48
C GLY A 149 10.99 17.35 -14.23
N LEU A 150 11.66 17.64 -13.13
CA LEU A 150 11.00 18.13 -11.91
C LEU A 150 10.30 19.47 -12.14
N GLU A 151 10.97 20.42 -12.80
CA GLU A 151 10.38 21.72 -13.15
C GLU A 151 9.12 21.55 -14.01
N ALA A 152 9.16 20.69 -15.04
CA ALA A 152 8.00 20.38 -15.85
C ALA A 152 6.84 19.79 -15.02
N CYS A 153 7.13 18.87 -14.08
CA CYS A 153 6.10 18.35 -13.17
C CYS A 153 5.44 19.44 -12.34
N VAL A 154 6.24 20.38 -11.78
CA VAL A 154 5.73 21.51 -11.01
C VAL A 154 4.79 22.36 -11.86
N GLU A 155 5.21 22.72 -13.09
CA GLU A 155 4.39 23.53 -14.02
C GLU A 155 3.03 22.87 -14.33
N ALA A 156 3.01 21.56 -14.56
CA ALA A 156 1.75 20.84 -14.81
C ALA A 156 0.86 20.80 -13.57
N LEU A 157 1.43 20.49 -12.41
CA LEU A 157 0.69 20.39 -11.15
C LEU A 157 0.17 21.74 -10.69
N ASP A 158 0.89 22.83 -10.93
CA ASP A 158 0.43 24.20 -10.62
C ASP A 158 -0.85 24.59 -11.38
N ARG A 159 -1.09 23.99 -12.55
CA ARG A 159 -2.33 24.23 -13.31
C ARG A 159 -3.55 23.58 -12.67
N VAL A 160 -3.38 22.43 -12.00
CA VAL A 160 -4.49 21.59 -11.50
C VAL A 160 -4.62 21.58 -9.98
N LYS A 161 -3.56 21.92 -9.20
CA LYS A 161 -3.59 21.84 -7.73
C LYS A 161 -4.71 22.67 -7.10
N GLY A 162 -4.98 23.85 -7.63
CA GLY A 162 -6.07 24.70 -7.13
C GLY A 162 -7.46 24.09 -7.35
N LEU A 163 -7.65 23.33 -8.43
CA LEU A 163 -8.88 22.55 -8.63
C LEU A 163 -8.96 21.40 -7.62
N ALA A 164 -7.88 20.64 -7.45
CA ALA A 164 -7.80 19.54 -6.47
C ALA A 164 -8.14 20.04 -5.05
N GLU A 165 -7.63 21.22 -4.66
CA GLU A 165 -7.91 21.86 -3.37
C GLU A 165 -9.39 22.25 -3.22
N ARG A 166 -10.00 22.86 -4.24
CA ARG A 166 -11.43 23.22 -4.20
C ARG A 166 -12.34 22.01 -4.16
N GLN A 167 -11.98 20.95 -4.87
CA GLN A 167 -12.78 19.72 -4.94
C GLN A 167 -12.53 18.79 -3.74
N GLY A 168 -11.50 19.04 -2.93
CA GLY A 168 -11.12 18.19 -1.81
C GLY A 168 -10.55 16.83 -2.25
N VAL A 169 -10.16 16.68 -3.53
CA VAL A 169 -9.58 15.47 -4.10
C VAL A 169 -8.05 15.58 -4.11
N THR A 170 -7.35 14.51 -3.79
CA THR A 170 -5.88 14.51 -3.75
C THR A 170 -5.30 13.91 -5.03
N ILE A 171 -4.37 14.61 -5.66
CA ILE A 171 -3.53 14.05 -6.72
C ILE A 171 -2.40 13.28 -6.06
N CYS A 172 -2.30 11.98 -6.33
CA CYS A 172 -1.23 11.12 -5.82
C CYS A 172 -0.26 10.76 -6.93
N LEU A 173 1.03 11.09 -6.74
CA LEU A 173 2.10 10.75 -7.67
C LEU A 173 2.80 9.47 -7.20
N GLU A 174 2.81 8.44 -8.04
CA GLU A 174 3.34 7.14 -7.67
C GLU A 174 4.85 7.05 -7.85
N LEU A 175 5.51 6.52 -6.81
CA LEU A 175 6.91 6.12 -6.80
C LEU A 175 7.04 4.69 -7.36
N LEU A 176 7.73 4.54 -8.50
CA LEU A 176 7.93 3.25 -9.17
C LEU A 176 9.40 2.85 -9.21
N ASN A 177 9.68 1.55 -9.24
CA ASN A 177 11.04 1.07 -9.40
C ASN A 177 11.51 1.12 -10.85
N SER A 178 12.72 1.63 -11.07
CA SER A 178 13.39 1.64 -12.36
C SER A 178 14.33 0.45 -12.57
N LYS A 179 14.56 -0.36 -11.53
CA LYS A 179 15.51 -1.49 -11.58
C LYS A 179 14.91 -2.75 -12.23
N VAL A 180 13.61 -2.99 -12.07
CA VAL A 180 12.97 -4.24 -12.48
C VAL A 180 11.80 -4.00 -13.42
N ASP A 181 10.76 -3.24 -12.97
CA ASP A 181 9.47 -3.21 -13.65
C ASP A 181 9.30 -2.03 -14.62
N HIS A 182 9.84 -0.85 -14.27
CA HIS A 182 9.61 0.39 -15.00
C HIS A 182 10.93 1.06 -15.38
N ALA A 183 11.72 0.39 -16.21
CA ALA A 183 13.01 0.91 -16.68
C ALA A 183 12.87 2.38 -17.16
N ASP A 184 13.84 3.22 -16.76
CA ASP A 184 13.89 4.64 -17.10
C ASP A 184 12.84 5.54 -16.40
N PHE A 185 11.99 5.02 -15.50
CA PHE A 185 11.05 5.86 -14.75
C PHE A 185 11.78 6.91 -13.91
N MET A 186 11.32 8.18 -13.94
CA MET A 186 12.09 9.27 -13.35
C MET A 186 11.94 9.36 -11.82
N MET A 187 10.74 9.22 -11.29
CA MET A 187 10.49 9.31 -9.84
C MET A 187 10.63 7.93 -9.18
N ASP A 188 11.85 7.42 -9.16
CA ASP A 188 12.19 6.10 -8.65
C ASP A 188 12.77 6.10 -7.22
N ARG A 189 12.75 7.26 -6.54
CA ARG A 189 13.27 7.43 -5.17
C ARG A 189 12.50 8.49 -4.41
N MET A 190 12.40 8.27 -3.11
CA MET A 190 11.74 9.20 -2.20
C MET A 190 12.31 10.62 -2.26
N ALA A 191 13.62 10.76 -2.43
CA ALA A 191 14.27 12.06 -2.53
C ALA A 191 13.75 12.94 -3.68
N PHE A 192 13.44 12.35 -4.86
CA PHE A 192 12.81 13.09 -5.95
C PHE A 192 11.37 13.50 -5.57
N GLY A 193 10.60 12.56 -5.04
CA GLY A 193 9.22 12.81 -4.59
C GLY A 193 9.14 13.95 -3.59
N LEU A 194 10.03 13.97 -2.59
CA LEU A 194 10.07 15.05 -1.59
C LEU A 194 10.37 16.41 -2.21
N ARG A 195 11.36 16.51 -3.11
CA ARG A 195 11.64 17.78 -3.81
C ARG A 195 10.42 18.27 -4.58
N LEU A 196 9.71 17.36 -5.24
CA LEU A 196 8.49 17.69 -5.97
C LEU A 196 7.39 18.20 -5.02
N MET A 197 7.16 17.50 -3.89
CA MET A 197 6.18 17.92 -2.89
C MET A 197 6.49 19.30 -2.31
N TYR A 198 7.75 19.56 -1.97
CA TYR A 198 8.16 20.88 -1.48
C TYR A 198 7.98 21.99 -2.54
N ALA A 199 8.29 21.71 -3.81
CA ALA A 199 8.18 22.69 -4.88
C ALA A 199 6.70 23.02 -5.21
N VAL A 200 5.84 22.01 -5.28
CA VAL A 200 4.39 22.19 -5.56
C VAL A 200 3.66 22.83 -4.38
N ASN A 201 4.04 22.49 -3.16
CA ASN A 201 3.51 23.01 -1.90
C ASN A 201 1.98 23.11 -1.85
N SER A 202 1.28 21.97 -2.04
CA SER A 202 -0.17 21.87 -1.98
C SER A 202 -0.62 20.80 -0.98
N PRO A 203 -1.67 21.02 -0.19
CA PRO A 203 -2.24 19.97 0.67
C PRO A 203 -2.92 18.86 -0.12
N ARG A 204 -3.19 19.06 -1.42
CA ARG A 204 -3.88 18.11 -2.30
C ARG A 204 -2.98 17.52 -3.40
N VAL A 205 -1.67 17.63 -3.23
CA VAL A 205 -0.68 16.88 -4.02
C VAL A 205 0.16 16.09 -3.05
N ARG A 206 0.17 14.77 -3.20
CA ARG A 206 0.79 13.82 -2.29
C ARG A 206 1.51 12.73 -3.08
N LEU A 207 2.32 11.95 -2.39
CA LEU A 207 2.93 10.75 -2.94
C LEU A 207 1.99 9.54 -2.75
N LEU A 208 1.96 8.66 -3.73
CA LEU A 208 1.58 7.29 -3.55
C LEU A 208 2.88 6.51 -3.31
N TYR A 209 3.01 5.95 -2.11
CA TYR A 209 4.16 5.15 -1.72
C TYR A 209 3.85 3.67 -1.95
N ASP A 210 4.31 3.14 -3.08
CA ASP A 210 4.24 1.70 -3.33
C ASP A 210 5.40 1.01 -2.61
N ILE A 211 5.05 0.23 -1.59
CA ILE A 211 6.01 -0.44 -0.70
C ILE A 211 6.84 -1.47 -1.47
N TYR A 212 6.25 -2.18 -2.43
CA TYR A 212 6.97 -3.13 -3.27
C TYR A 212 8.03 -2.42 -4.12
N HIS A 213 7.65 -1.34 -4.79
CA HIS A 213 8.58 -0.58 -5.62
C HIS A 213 9.71 0.04 -4.80
N MET A 214 9.39 0.62 -3.65
CA MET A 214 10.39 1.28 -2.81
C MET A 214 11.29 0.29 -2.07
N GLN A 215 10.82 -0.92 -1.76
CA GLN A 215 11.69 -1.98 -1.27
C GLN A 215 12.79 -2.32 -2.28
N ILE A 216 12.45 -2.46 -3.56
CA ILE A 216 13.41 -2.73 -4.65
C ILE A 216 14.43 -1.60 -4.80
N MET A 217 13.98 -0.36 -4.68
CA MET A 217 14.83 0.82 -4.93
C MET A 217 15.70 1.19 -3.73
N GLU A 218 15.13 1.32 -2.55
CA GLU A 218 15.75 1.97 -1.39
C GLU A 218 15.75 1.10 -0.13
N GLY A 219 14.73 0.24 0.06
CA GLY A 219 14.53 -0.47 1.32
C GLY A 219 14.17 0.49 2.47
N ASP A 220 14.51 0.10 3.72
CA ASP A 220 14.33 0.93 4.92
C ASP A 220 12.91 1.57 5.05
N VAL A 221 11.91 0.80 4.61
CA VAL A 221 10.53 1.24 4.41
C VAL A 221 9.93 1.85 5.66
N ILE A 222 10.10 1.22 6.83
CA ILE A 222 9.48 1.68 8.08
C ILE A 222 10.02 3.06 8.51
N ARG A 223 11.32 3.31 8.38
CA ARG A 223 11.90 4.61 8.72
C ARG A 223 11.41 5.67 7.74
N THR A 224 11.40 5.38 6.44
CA THR A 224 10.89 6.28 5.40
C THR A 224 9.44 6.68 5.69
N ILE A 225 8.57 5.73 6.07
CA ILE A 225 7.19 6.00 6.46
C ILE A 225 7.11 6.92 7.67
N ARG A 226 7.88 6.66 8.71
CA ARG A 226 7.89 7.48 9.93
C ARG A 226 8.37 8.91 9.69
N ASP A 227 9.41 9.06 8.87
CA ASP A 227 10.03 10.36 8.62
C ASP A 227 9.21 11.21 7.63
N HIS A 228 8.54 10.57 6.66
CA HIS A 228 7.92 11.25 5.53
C HIS A 228 6.42 10.96 5.32
N GLY A 229 5.77 10.23 6.25
CA GLY A 229 4.35 9.84 6.11
C GLY A 229 3.40 10.99 5.87
N HIS A 230 3.71 12.20 6.34
CA HIS A 230 2.90 13.41 6.10
C HIS A 230 2.84 13.86 4.62
N TRP A 231 3.78 13.38 3.78
CA TRP A 231 3.75 13.60 2.33
C TRP A 231 3.03 12.49 1.57
N ILE A 232 2.69 11.38 2.24
CA ILE A 232 2.09 10.21 1.61
C ILE A 232 0.58 10.26 1.75
N GLY A 233 -0.13 10.25 0.63
CA GLY A 233 -1.59 10.25 0.55
C GLY A 233 -2.20 8.88 0.34
N HIS A 234 -1.40 7.91 -0.11
CA HIS A 234 -1.85 6.56 -0.44
C HIS A 234 -0.70 5.56 -0.37
N TYR A 235 -1.01 4.29 -0.08
CA TYR A 235 -0.03 3.21 -0.06
C TYR A 235 -0.47 2.04 -0.92
N HIS A 236 0.50 1.44 -1.66
CA HIS A 236 0.33 0.14 -2.30
C HIS A 236 1.17 -0.94 -1.63
N THR A 237 0.69 -2.20 -1.68
CA THR A 237 1.35 -3.36 -1.09
C THR A 237 1.43 -4.51 -2.08
N ALA A 238 2.59 -5.14 -2.19
CA ALA A 238 2.77 -6.45 -2.82
C ALA A 238 4.00 -7.14 -2.25
N GLY A 239 4.06 -8.47 -2.32
CA GLY A 239 5.22 -9.24 -1.84
C GLY A 239 6.45 -9.00 -2.72
N ASN A 240 7.62 -8.80 -2.11
CA ASN A 240 8.88 -8.69 -2.81
C ASN A 240 9.81 -9.85 -2.39
N PRO A 241 10.43 -10.57 -3.34
CA PRO A 241 10.37 -10.41 -4.79
C PRO A 241 9.08 -10.95 -5.42
N GLY A 242 8.80 -10.55 -6.66
CA GLY A 242 7.80 -11.17 -7.53
C GLY A 242 6.44 -10.47 -7.60
N ARG A 243 6.17 -9.47 -6.74
CA ARG A 243 4.90 -8.73 -6.68
C ARG A 243 3.69 -9.63 -6.41
N HIS A 244 3.89 -10.71 -5.62
CA HIS A 244 2.85 -11.69 -5.26
C HIS A 244 2.23 -11.39 -3.90
N GLU A 245 1.57 -12.41 -3.30
CA GLU A 245 0.90 -12.31 -2.00
C GLU A 245 1.84 -11.84 -0.87
N LEU A 246 1.24 -11.33 0.21
CA LEU A 246 1.95 -10.83 1.40
C LEU A 246 2.30 -11.95 2.41
N ASP A 247 2.42 -13.18 1.95
CA ASP A 247 2.67 -14.36 2.78
C ASP A 247 4.17 -14.51 3.18
N PRO A 248 4.55 -15.53 3.96
CA PRO A 248 5.94 -15.69 4.42
C PRO A 248 6.98 -16.01 3.33
N THR A 249 6.60 -16.14 2.06
CA THR A 249 7.54 -16.42 0.96
C THR A 249 8.25 -15.17 0.43
N GLN A 250 7.85 -13.98 0.91
CA GLN A 250 8.40 -12.69 0.54
C GLN A 250 9.19 -12.04 1.71
N GLU A 251 9.98 -10.99 1.46
CA GLU A 251 10.96 -10.45 2.41
C GLU A 251 10.44 -9.32 3.31
N LEU A 252 9.27 -8.71 3.03
CA LEU A 252 8.72 -7.57 3.77
C LEU A 252 7.92 -8.01 5.00
N ASN A 253 8.16 -7.38 6.14
CA ASN A 253 7.34 -7.57 7.34
C ASN A 253 6.12 -6.63 7.32
N TYR A 254 5.08 -7.01 6.57
CA TYR A 254 3.90 -6.18 6.39
C TYR A 254 3.12 -5.86 7.67
N ALA A 255 3.14 -6.73 8.68
CA ALA A 255 2.51 -6.43 9.97
C ALA A 255 3.21 -5.25 10.67
N ALA A 256 4.55 -5.23 10.66
CA ALA A 256 5.32 -4.10 11.23
C ALA A 256 5.17 -2.83 10.37
N ILE A 257 5.11 -2.96 9.05
CA ILE A 257 4.90 -1.83 8.13
C ILE A 257 3.51 -1.22 8.34
N ALA A 258 2.45 -2.03 8.39
CA ALA A 258 1.08 -1.57 8.64
C ALA A 258 0.96 -0.85 9.99
N THR A 259 1.60 -1.38 11.05
CA THR A 259 1.69 -0.72 12.34
C THR A 259 2.38 0.65 12.22
N ALA A 260 3.50 0.73 11.50
CA ALA A 260 4.21 2.00 11.31
C ALA A 260 3.35 3.02 10.55
N ILE A 261 2.60 2.61 9.52
CA ILE A 261 1.66 3.48 8.81
C ILE A 261 0.57 3.99 9.76
N ALA A 262 -0.06 3.08 10.52
CA ALA A 262 -1.13 3.43 11.47
C ALA A 262 -0.65 4.39 12.55
N ASP A 263 0.59 4.24 13.04
CA ASP A 263 1.19 5.10 14.06
C ASP A 263 1.46 6.53 13.57
N THR A 264 1.53 6.76 12.25
CA THR A 264 1.60 8.14 11.70
C THR A 264 0.28 8.89 11.78
N GLY A 265 -0.83 8.23 12.15
CA GLY A 265 -2.18 8.79 12.09
C GLY A 265 -2.76 8.82 10.66
N PHE A 266 -2.21 8.00 9.75
CA PHE A 266 -2.66 7.92 8.36
C PHE A 266 -4.15 7.59 8.26
N ALA A 267 -4.90 8.46 7.57
CA ALA A 267 -6.34 8.34 7.39
C ALA A 267 -6.77 8.00 5.95
N GLY A 268 -5.80 7.71 5.08
CA GLY A 268 -6.02 7.32 3.69
C GLY A 268 -6.33 5.83 3.52
N TRP A 269 -5.99 5.27 2.37
CA TRP A 269 -6.19 3.88 2.01
C TRP A 269 -4.86 3.17 1.79
N LEU A 270 -4.78 1.92 2.25
CA LEU A 270 -3.74 0.94 1.96
C LEU A 270 -4.31 -0.05 0.94
N ALA A 271 -3.86 -0.01 -0.29
CA ALA A 271 -4.38 -0.85 -1.36
C ALA A 271 -3.48 -2.06 -1.64
N HIS A 272 -4.11 -3.21 -1.79
CA HIS A 272 -3.41 -4.46 -2.12
C HIS A 272 -3.28 -4.60 -3.63
N GLU A 273 -2.05 -4.56 -4.12
CA GLU A 273 -1.72 -4.56 -5.55
C GLU A 273 -0.87 -5.78 -5.98
N PHE A 274 -0.95 -6.84 -5.24
CA PHE A 274 -0.23 -8.08 -5.56
C PHE A 274 -0.86 -8.86 -6.71
N ILE A 275 -0.02 -9.53 -7.50
CA ILE A 275 -0.44 -10.45 -8.56
C ILE A 275 -0.71 -11.83 -7.93
N PRO A 276 -1.95 -12.34 -7.94
CA PRO A 276 -2.28 -13.58 -7.27
C PRO A 276 -1.62 -14.78 -7.94
N THR A 277 -1.01 -15.68 -7.14
CA THR A 277 -0.47 -16.98 -7.57
C THR A 277 -1.38 -18.14 -7.18
N ARG A 278 -2.39 -17.88 -6.36
CA ARG A 278 -3.38 -18.82 -5.85
C ARG A 278 -4.78 -18.19 -5.90
N ALA A 279 -5.79 -18.90 -5.37
CA ALA A 279 -7.15 -18.38 -5.35
C ALA A 279 -7.19 -16.94 -4.76
N PRO A 280 -7.70 -15.94 -5.50
CA PRO A 280 -7.69 -14.53 -5.11
C PRO A 280 -8.24 -14.28 -3.70
N GLU A 281 -9.33 -14.97 -3.33
CA GLU A 281 -9.93 -14.85 -2.00
C GLU A 281 -8.95 -15.18 -0.87
N ALA A 282 -8.13 -16.21 -1.02
CA ALA A 282 -7.17 -16.62 0.01
C ALA A 282 -6.06 -15.57 0.20
N GLY A 283 -5.50 -15.06 -0.91
CA GLY A 283 -4.49 -14.01 -0.88
C GLY A 283 -5.00 -12.70 -0.25
N LEU A 284 -6.23 -12.29 -0.63
CA LEU A 284 -6.86 -11.08 -0.11
C LEU A 284 -7.19 -11.18 1.39
N ARG A 285 -7.68 -12.34 1.87
CA ARG A 285 -7.90 -12.57 3.32
C ARG A 285 -6.60 -12.48 4.11
N ASP A 286 -5.53 -13.08 3.60
CA ASP A 286 -4.22 -12.99 4.25
C ASP A 286 -3.70 -11.56 4.29
N ALA A 287 -3.78 -10.83 3.19
CA ALA A 287 -3.36 -9.44 3.12
C ALA A 287 -4.14 -8.56 4.11
N GLN A 288 -5.48 -8.71 4.14
CA GLN A 288 -6.34 -7.99 5.08
C GLN A 288 -5.97 -8.27 6.53
N ARG A 289 -5.74 -9.53 6.88
CA ARG A 289 -5.35 -9.95 8.23
C ARG A 289 -3.96 -9.44 8.62
N ILE A 290 -2.98 -9.54 7.71
CA ILE A 290 -1.59 -9.13 7.96
C ILE A 290 -1.50 -7.61 8.15
N CYS A 291 -2.26 -6.84 7.37
CA CYS A 291 -2.28 -5.38 7.43
C CYS A 291 -3.39 -4.81 8.35
N GLY A 292 -4.07 -5.64 9.12
CA GLY A 292 -5.13 -5.26 10.07
C GLY A 292 -4.62 -4.62 11.37
N ALA A 293 -3.51 -3.88 11.35
CA ALA A 293 -2.84 -3.28 12.51
C ALA A 293 -3.75 -2.41 13.40
#